data_4db59e49a2708d5c47046974ef83a501
#
_entry.id   4db59e49a2708d5c47046974ef83a501
#
_cell.length_a   1.000
_cell.length_b   1.000
_cell.length_c   1.000
_cell.angle_alpha   90.00
_cell.angle_beta   90.00
_cell.angle_gamma   90.00
#
_symmetry.space_group_name_H-M   'P 1'
#
loop_
_entity.id
_entity.type
_entity.pdbx_description
1 polymer ?
#
loop_
_entity_poly.entity_id
_entity_poly.type
_entity_poly.pdbx_seq_one_letter_code
_entity_poly.pdbx_strand_id
1 'polypeptide(L)'
;VAITPSLNLDLTVNPDFSQVEVDRQVINLTRFEFQFPERRQFFLENSDLFERMGWPSARPFFSRRIGLIRDSLGFVHKIPIAYGARISGSLSSKWRVSALNMQTKEALQFGLPAQNFSVVALQRNFWKQSNVQLSFVNKQSLGISANDSTKYFHSDLWQVPTFGNSAKKILNPYNRVATLDIETRSPDNSWYSSLYYSQSYDEINRDLNATGGGFIQHTKRNYQIFGGHTRLQKNYYSETGFVPNHGVYPGVNNTFFSIYGTFYPKYSIIAKMGPQLDLNMNTI
;
A
#
# COMPACT_ATOMS: atom_id res chain seq x y z
N VAL A 1 -8.64 20.58 12.28
CA VAL A 1 -8.17 21.89 12.81
C VAL A 1 -6.90 22.28 12.09
N ALA A 2 -6.82 23.49 11.54
CA ALA A 2 -5.59 24.02 10.95
C ALA A 2 -4.60 24.39 12.08
N ILE A 3 -3.43 23.78 12.09
CA ILE A 3 -2.32 24.17 12.98
C ILE A 3 -1.59 25.37 12.38
N THR A 4 -1.39 25.34 11.06
CA THR A 4 -0.92 26.45 10.23
C THR A 4 -1.75 26.50 8.96
N PRO A 5 -1.65 27.54 8.12
CA PRO A 5 -2.37 27.56 6.83
C PRO A 5 -2.10 26.38 5.90
N SER A 6 -1.00 25.65 6.12
CA SER A 6 -0.56 24.53 5.28
C SER A 6 -0.45 23.20 6.03
N LEU A 7 -0.80 23.12 7.31
CA LEU A 7 -0.71 21.93 8.14
C LEU A 7 -1.99 21.73 8.94
N ASN A 8 -2.65 20.61 8.74
CA ASN A 8 -3.91 20.25 9.37
C ASN A 8 -3.72 19.13 10.40
N LEU A 9 -4.48 19.22 11.50
CA LEU A 9 -4.67 18.16 12.49
C LEU A 9 -6.14 17.73 12.48
N ASP A 10 -6.37 16.45 12.27
CA ASP A 10 -7.69 15.83 12.33
C ASP A 10 -7.72 14.83 13.48
N LEU A 11 -8.72 14.95 14.31
CA LEU A 11 -8.95 14.05 15.46
C LEU A 11 -10.31 13.38 15.30
N THR A 12 -10.38 12.11 15.68
CA THR A 12 -11.63 11.37 15.71
C THR A 12 -11.70 10.49 16.94
N VAL A 13 -12.89 10.39 17.52
CA VAL A 13 -13.16 9.51 18.67
C VAL A 13 -14.41 8.71 18.35
N ASN A 14 -14.32 7.40 18.47
CA ASN A 14 -15.40 6.46 18.19
C ASN A 14 -16.14 6.76 16.87
N PRO A 15 -15.42 6.91 15.74
CA PRO A 15 -16.03 7.31 14.47
C PRO A 15 -17.01 6.24 13.99
N ASP A 16 -18.16 6.69 13.48
CA ASP A 16 -19.06 5.82 12.72
C ASP A 16 -18.63 5.80 11.24
N PHE A 17 -18.20 4.64 10.77
CA PHE A 17 -17.86 4.41 9.36
C PHE A 17 -18.93 3.58 8.64
N SER A 18 -20.21 3.90 8.85
CA SER A 18 -21.36 3.23 8.21
C SER A 18 -21.28 3.21 6.68
N GLN A 19 -20.61 4.17 6.08
CA GLN A 19 -20.42 4.29 4.61
C GLN A 19 -19.69 3.11 3.96
N VAL A 20 -19.02 2.26 4.75
CA VAL A 20 -18.27 1.10 4.24
C VAL A 20 -19.18 -0.08 3.90
N GLU A 21 -20.39 -0.15 4.47
CA GLU A 21 -21.35 -1.24 4.25
C GLU A 21 -21.91 -1.28 2.82
N VAL A 22 -21.69 -0.23 2.04
CA VAL A 22 -22.21 -0.09 0.65
C VAL A 22 -21.25 -0.68 -0.40
N ASP A 23 -20.27 -1.48 -0.02
CA ASP A 23 -19.43 -2.17 -1.00
C ASP A 23 -20.28 -3.19 -1.77
N ARG A 24 -20.20 -3.11 -3.09
CA ARG A 24 -20.87 -4.10 -3.96
C ARG A 24 -20.32 -5.49 -3.65
N GLN A 25 -21.19 -6.45 -3.46
CA GLN A 25 -20.80 -7.85 -3.44
C GLN A 25 -20.23 -8.21 -4.82
N VAL A 26 -18.94 -8.53 -4.87
CA VAL A 26 -18.27 -8.99 -6.08
C VAL A 26 -17.87 -10.43 -5.87
N ILE A 27 -18.33 -11.31 -6.75
CA ILE A 27 -17.87 -12.70 -6.78
C ILE A 27 -16.43 -12.68 -7.30
N ASN A 28 -15.49 -13.01 -6.44
CA ASN A 28 -14.09 -13.10 -6.84
C ASN A 28 -13.82 -14.47 -7.48
N LEU A 29 -13.75 -14.51 -8.80
CA LEU A 29 -13.36 -15.69 -9.56
C LEU A 29 -11.84 -15.79 -9.74
N THR A 30 -11.08 -14.81 -9.23
CA THR A 30 -9.62 -14.80 -9.29
C THR A 30 -9.03 -15.16 -7.93
N ARG A 31 -7.78 -15.60 -7.91
CA ARG A 31 -7.01 -15.84 -6.68
C ARG A 31 -6.43 -14.56 -6.05
N PHE A 32 -6.63 -13.41 -6.68
CA PHE A 32 -6.10 -12.13 -6.21
C PHE A 32 -7.15 -11.39 -5.39
N GLU A 33 -6.72 -10.69 -4.34
CA GLU A 33 -7.60 -9.86 -3.54
C GLU A 33 -8.08 -8.64 -4.35
N PHE A 34 -9.37 -8.28 -4.22
CA PHE A 34 -9.90 -7.05 -4.79
C PHE A 34 -9.58 -5.84 -3.93
N GLN A 35 -9.09 -4.79 -4.55
CA GLN A 35 -8.92 -3.50 -3.92
C GLN A 35 -10.19 -2.66 -4.06
N PHE A 36 -10.91 -2.46 -2.96
CA PHE A 36 -12.02 -1.52 -2.91
C PHE A 36 -11.50 -0.10 -2.61
N PRO A 37 -12.05 0.94 -3.25
CA PRO A 37 -11.65 2.32 -2.96
C PRO A 37 -12.02 2.71 -1.52
N GLU A 38 -11.21 3.56 -0.89
CA GLU A 38 -11.53 4.17 0.39
C GLU A 38 -12.73 5.13 0.22
N ARG A 39 -13.63 5.16 1.20
CA ARG A 39 -14.82 6.03 1.21
C ARG A 39 -14.96 6.83 2.49
N ARG A 40 -14.20 6.50 3.53
CA ARG A 40 -14.26 7.19 4.80
C ARG A 40 -13.54 8.52 4.71
N GLN A 41 -14.26 9.61 4.92
CA GLN A 41 -13.75 10.97 4.77
C GLN A 41 -12.45 11.21 5.54
N PHE A 42 -12.34 10.68 6.76
CA PHE A 42 -11.14 10.82 7.58
C PHE A 42 -9.88 10.30 6.86
N PHE A 43 -9.97 9.29 6.02
CA PHE A 43 -8.83 8.73 5.28
C PHE A 43 -8.64 9.35 3.89
N LEU A 44 -9.67 9.99 3.33
CA LEU A 44 -9.62 10.60 2.00
C LEU A 44 -8.97 11.98 1.99
N GLU A 45 -9.24 12.78 3.01
CA GLU A 45 -8.70 14.13 3.08
C GLU A 45 -7.17 14.11 3.19
N ASN A 46 -6.46 14.85 2.32
CA ASN A 46 -5.00 14.93 2.28
C ASN A 46 -4.29 13.56 2.31
N SER A 47 -4.86 12.55 1.64
CA SER A 47 -4.36 11.17 1.64
C SER A 47 -3.16 10.93 0.71
N ASP A 48 -2.81 11.90 -0.12
CA ASP A 48 -1.89 11.73 -1.24
C ASP A 48 -0.51 11.20 -0.85
N LEU A 49 0.05 11.56 0.31
CA LEU A 49 1.31 11.01 0.80
C LEU A 49 1.17 9.56 1.26
N PHE A 50 0.00 9.15 1.75
CA PHE A 50 -0.26 7.77 2.15
C PHE A 50 -0.53 6.86 0.95
N GLU A 51 -1.26 7.36 -0.06
CA GLU A 51 -1.63 6.59 -1.25
C GLU A 51 -0.45 6.34 -2.19
N ARG A 52 0.57 7.20 -2.14
CA ARG A 52 1.76 7.10 -3.00
C ARG A 52 2.86 6.19 -2.48
N MET A 53 2.69 5.60 -1.30
CA MET A 53 3.69 4.67 -0.75
C MET A 53 3.78 3.40 -1.59
N GLY A 54 4.98 3.09 -2.06
CA GLY A 54 5.26 1.88 -2.83
C GLY A 54 4.58 1.86 -4.21
N TRP A 55 4.47 0.68 -4.77
CA TRP A 55 3.83 0.46 -6.06
C TRP A 55 2.50 -0.30 -5.94
N PRO A 56 1.65 -0.28 -6.97
CA PRO A 56 0.36 -0.99 -6.96
C PRO A 56 0.47 -2.48 -6.65
N SER A 57 1.60 -3.12 -6.99
CA SER A 57 1.87 -4.53 -6.70
C SER A 57 2.28 -4.80 -5.25
N ALA A 58 2.67 -3.77 -4.50
CA ALA A 58 3.14 -3.91 -3.12
C ALA A 58 2.99 -2.57 -2.36
N ARG A 59 1.77 -2.21 -2.02
CA ARG A 59 1.48 -1.02 -1.22
C ARG A 59 1.67 -1.31 0.25
N PRO A 60 2.58 -0.61 0.95
CA PRO A 60 2.82 -0.83 2.37
C PRO A 60 1.68 -0.34 3.27
N PHE A 61 0.86 0.58 2.77
CA PHE A 61 -0.30 1.10 3.49
C PHE A 61 -1.56 1.10 2.62
N PHE A 62 -2.66 0.66 3.24
CA PHE A 62 -3.99 0.68 2.68
C PHE A 62 -4.99 0.92 3.81
N SER A 63 -5.57 2.12 3.87
CA SER A 63 -6.42 2.58 4.99
C SER A 63 -7.56 1.62 5.34
N ARG A 64 -8.11 0.90 4.35
CA ARG A 64 -9.20 -0.07 4.58
C ARG A 64 -8.80 -1.31 5.41
N ARG A 65 -7.52 -1.50 5.70
CA ARG A 65 -7.08 -2.49 6.69
C ARG A 65 -7.37 -2.04 8.13
N ILE A 66 -7.64 -0.75 8.36
CA ILE A 66 -7.93 -0.20 9.68
C ILE A 66 -9.43 -0.20 9.94
N GLY A 67 -9.86 -0.88 11.00
CA GLY A 67 -11.24 -0.91 11.44
C GLY A 67 -12.19 -1.76 10.58
N LEU A 68 -11.66 -2.61 9.72
CA LEU A 68 -12.41 -3.54 8.89
C LEU A 68 -11.78 -4.93 8.92
N ILE A 69 -12.62 -5.94 8.87
CA ILE A 69 -12.23 -7.33 8.71
C ILE A 69 -13.15 -8.03 7.71
N ARG A 70 -12.62 -8.98 6.99
CA ARG A 70 -13.38 -9.86 6.12
C ARG A 70 -13.46 -11.24 6.75
N ASP A 71 -14.66 -11.80 6.85
CA ASP A 71 -14.86 -13.16 7.33
C ASP A 71 -14.56 -14.21 6.24
N SER A 72 -14.66 -15.49 6.62
CA SER A 72 -14.41 -16.63 5.71
C SER A 72 -15.41 -16.73 4.55
N LEU A 73 -16.56 -16.08 4.67
CA LEU A 73 -17.60 -16.01 3.62
C LEU A 73 -17.41 -14.79 2.72
N GLY A 74 -16.44 -13.92 3.02
CA GLY A 74 -16.14 -12.71 2.26
C GLY A 74 -16.93 -11.48 2.69
N PHE A 75 -17.75 -11.55 3.73
CA PHE A 75 -18.45 -10.37 4.26
C PHE A 75 -17.51 -9.46 5.03
N VAL A 76 -17.69 -8.16 4.84
CA VAL A 76 -16.91 -7.14 5.54
C VAL A 76 -17.62 -6.75 6.83
N HIS A 77 -16.89 -6.83 7.95
CA HIS A 77 -17.36 -6.43 9.27
C HIS A 77 -16.56 -5.25 9.79
N LYS A 78 -17.20 -4.42 10.60
CA LYS A 78 -16.56 -3.28 11.25
C LYS A 78 -15.88 -3.70 12.55
N ILE A 79 -14.66 -3.23 12.73
CA ILE A 79 -13.95 -3.28 14.00
C ILE A 79 -14.01 -1.87 14.60
N PRO A 80 -14.57 -1.69 15.80
CA PRO A 80 -14.71 -0.37 16.38
C PRO A 80 -13.35 0.32 16.55
N ILE A 81 -13.26 1.57 16.12
CA ILE A 81 -12.10 2.44 16.34
C ILE A 81 -12.36 3.23 17.61
N ALA A 82 -11.40 3.20 18.54
CA ALA A 82 -11.51 3.94 19.79
C ALA A 82 -11.23 5.42 19.57
N TYR A 83 -10.12 5.71 18.91
CA TYR A 83 -9.71 7.06 18.55
C TYR A 83 -8.72 7.05 17.38
N GLY A 84 -8.54 8.20 16.78
CA GLY A 84 -7.53 8.43 15.75
C GLY A 84 -7.10 9.88 15.69
N ALA A 85 -5.87 10.09 15.25
CA ALA A 85 -5.28 11.39 15.01
C ALA A 85 -4.52 11.35 13.68
N ARG A 86 -4.62 12.42 12.91
CA ARG A 86 -3.85 12.59 11.67
C ARG A 86 -3.33 14.02 11.58
N ILE A 87 -2.05 14.13 11.25
CA ILE A 87 -1.42 15.39 10.85
C ILE A 87 -1.03 15.26 9.38
N SER A 88 -1.34 16.24 8.56
CA SER A 88 -0.98 16.25 7.14
C SER A 88 -0.82 17.66 6.61
N GLY A 89 0.16 17.84 5.72
CA GLY A 89 0.39 19.12 5.07
C GLY A 89 1.84 19.42 4.75
N SER A 90 2.11 20.70 4.53
CA SER A 90 3.44 21.20 4.20
C SER A 90 4.08 21.89 5.39
N LEU A 91 5.30 21.46 5.75
CA LEU A 91 6.14 22.12 6.76
C LEU A 91 6.87 23.31 6.16
N SER A 92 7.15 23.27 4.86
CA SER A 92 7.78 24.35 4.09
C SER A 92 7.49 24.14 2.60
N SER A 93 7.99 25.03 1.75
CA SER A 93 7.88 24.89 0.28
C SER A 93 8.51 23.60 -0.27
N LYS A 94 9.43 22.98 0.48
CA LYS A 94 10.14 21.76 0.07
C LYS A 94 9.78 20.52 0.86
N TRP A 95 9.22 20.66 2.05
CA TRP A 95 8.97 19.55 2.95
C TRP A 95 7.46 19.37 3.18
N ARG A 96 7.01 18.14 3.03
CA ARG A 96 5.64 17.72 3.35
C ARG A 96 5.69 16.56 4.34
N VAL A 97 4.71 16.51 5.21
CA VAL A 97 4.58 15.45 6.22
C VAL A 97 3.15 14.95 6.28
N SER A 98 3.02 13.67 6.52
CA SER A 98 1.76 13.07 6.92
C SER A 98 2.02 12.04 8.01
N ALA A 99 1.26 12.09 9.10
CA ALA A 99 1.33 11.13 10.19
C ALA A 99 -0.09 10.74 10.62
N LEU A 100 -0.30 9.47 10.86
CA LEU A 100 -1.57 8.89 11.27
C LEU A 100 -1.32 7.96 12.46
N ASN A 101 -2.15 8.06 13.49
CA ASN A 101 -2.24 7.05 14.54
C ASN A 101 -3.72 6.69 14.76
N MET A 102 -4.03 5.40 14.74
CA MET A 102 -5.38 4.89 14.95
C MET A 102 -5.33 3.73 15.95
N GLN A 103 -6.29 3.72 16.86
CA GLN A 103 -6.47 2.66 17.86
C GLN A 103 -7.81 1.98 17.64
N THR A 104 -7.80 0.67 17.35
CA THR A 104 -9.03 -0.15 17.35
C THR A 104 -9.27 -0.76 18.73
N LYS A 105 -10.53 -1.04 19.01
CA LYS A 105 -10.93 -1.84 20.16
C LYS A 105 -10.70 -3.33 19.87
N GLU A 106 -10.68 -4.13 20.92
CA GLU A 106 -10.73 -5.58 20.82
C GLU A 106 -12.05 -6.02 20.19
N ALA A 107 -12.02 -7.05 19.36
CA ALA A 107 -13.18 -7.62 18.69
C ALA A 107 -13.14 -9.16 18.78
N LEU A 108 -13.45 -9.68 19.97
CA LEU A 108 -13.34 -11.11 20.28
C LEU A 108 -14.20 -11.99 19.39
N GLN A 109 -15.38 -11.52 18.97
CA GLN A 109 -16.25 -12.23 18.02
C GLN A 109 -15.57 -12.54 16.68
N PHE A 110 -14.52 -11.81 16.36
CA PHE A 110 -13.68 -12.04 15.17
C PHE A 110 -12.27 -12.53 15.53
N GLY A 111 -12.02 -12.84 16.81
CA GLY A 111 -10.71 -13.29 17.28
C GLY A 111 -9.60 -12.25 17.11
N LEU A 112 -9.91 -10.96 17.21
CA LEU A 112 -8.96 -9.87 17.09
C LEU A 112 -8.68 -9.17 18.43
N PRO A 113 -7.40 -8.96 18.79
CA PRO A 113 -7.03 -8.07 19.90
C PRO A 113 -7.23 -6.60 19.52
N ALA A 114 -7.12 -5.72 20.48
CA ALA A 114 -6.96 -4.31 20.23
C ALA A 114 -5.66 -4.06 19.42
N GLN A 115 -5.70 -3.15 18.45
CA GLN A 115 -4.58 -2.91 17.54
C GLN A 115 -4.30 -1.41 17.43
N ASN A 116 -3.02 -1.05 17.45
CA ASN A 116 -2.56 0.29 17.13
C ASN A 116 -1.93 0.32 15.75
N PHE A 117 -2.33 1.28 14.96
CA PHE A 117 -1.80 1.56 13.62
C PHE A 117 -1.14 2.92 13.62
N SER A 118 0.13 2.96 13.24
CA SER A 118 0.90 4.21 13.12
C SER A 118 1.52 4.29 11.74
N VAL A 119 1.31 5.38 11.05
CA VAL A 119 1.86 5.62 9.70
C VAL A 119 2.48 6.99 9.67
N VAL A 120 3.70 7.09 9.16
CA VAL A 120 4.40 8.36 8.97
C VAL A 120 4.98 8.40 7.57
N ALA A 121 4.81 9.52 6.88
CA ALA A 121 5.44 9.83 5.62
C ALA A 121 6.08 11.22 5.66
N LEU A 122 7.31 11.30 5.22
CA LEU A 122 8.06 12.55 5.08
C LEU A 122 8.56 12.66 3.63
N GLN A 123 8.09 13.68 2.92
CA GLN A 123 8.47 13.93 1.54
C GLN A 123 9.29 15.20 1.45
N ARG A 124 10.37 15.14 0.67
CA ARG A 124 11.17 16.30 0.28
C ARG A 124 11.09 16.49 -1.23
N ASN A 125 10.63 17.65 -1.64
CA ASN A 125 10.67 18.08 -3.03
C ASN A 125 12.05 18.64 -3.35
N PHE A 126 12.60 18.24 -4.49
CA PHE A 126 13.84 18.74 -5.04
C PHE A 126 13.67 18.98 -6.55
N TRP A 127 14.51 19.81 -7.13
CA TRP A 127 14.30 20.35 -8.47
C TRP A 127 12.87 20.93 -8.60
N LYS A 128 12.31 20.97 -9.80
CA LYS A 128 10.96 21.56 -10.00
C LYS A 128 9.82 20.58 -9.74
N GLN A 129 10.03 19.30 -10.06
CA GLN A 129 8.93 18.31 -10.09
C GLN A 129 9.38 16.92 -9.60
N SER A 130 10.42 16.88 -8.78
CA SER A 130 10.98 15.64 -8.27
C SER A 130 10.86 15.59 -6.76
N ASN A 131 10.73 14.39 -6.22
CA ASN A 131 10.60 14.20 -4.78
C ASN A 131 11.24 12.89 -4.32
N VAL A 132 11.57 12.86 -3.05
CA VAL A 132 11.90 11.66 -2.29
C VAL A 132 10.98 11.57 -1.09
N GLN A 133 10.43 10.40 -0.83
CA GLN A 133 9.57 10.12 0.31
C GLN A 133 10.13 8.96 1.11
N LEU A 134 10.21 9.16 2.42
CA LEU A 134 10.44 8.11 3.40
C LEU A 134 9.14 7.86 4.15
N SER A 135 8.76 6.60 4.29
CA SER A 135 7.54 6.20 4.99
C SER A 135 7.81 5.06 5.93
N PHE A 136 7.06 5.06 7.03
CA PHE A 136 7.07 3.99 8.01
C PHE A 136 5.64 3.65 8.41
N VAL A 137 5.31 2.37 8.35
CA VAL A 137 4.00 1.82 8.73
C VAL A 137 4.22 0.83 9.85
N ASN A 138 3.45 0.95 10.93
CA ASN A 138 3.49 0.03 12.04
C ASN A 138 2.07 -0.42 12.41
N LYS A 139 1.88 -1.70 12.54
CA LYS A 139 0.74 -2.33 13.21
C LYS A 139 1.26 -3.03 14.44
N GLN A 140 0.64 -2.78 15.58
CA GLN A 140 0.96 -3.40 16.86
C GLN A 140 -0.31 -3.98 17.48
N SER A 141 -0.33 -5.28 17.74
CA SER A 141 -1.37 -5.92 18.54
C SER A 141 -1.09 -5.71 20.01
N LEU A 142 -2.12 -5.35 20.79
CA LEU A 142 -1.99 -4.98 22.20
C LEU A 142 -2.61 -6.04 23.10
N GLY A 143 -2.00 -6.25 24.29
CA GLY A 143 -2.55 -7.13 25.31
C GLY A 143 -2.58 -8.61 24.92
N ILE A 144 -1.69 -9.04 24.05
CA ILE A 144 -1.58 -10.43 23.60
C ILE A 144 -0.36 -11.14 24.22
N SER A 145 -0.51 -12.43 24.47
CA SER A 145 0.60 -13.32 24.86
C SER A 145 0.64 -14.56 23.99
N ALA A 146 1.76 -15.28 24.02
CA ALA A 146 1.97 -16.50 23.23
C ALA A 146 0.90 -17.59 23.50
N ASN A 147 0.21 -17.53 24.63
CA ASN A 147 -0.80 -18.52 25.04
C ASN A 147 -2.24 -18.12 24.66
N ASP A 148 -2.45 -16.99 24.00
CA ASP A 148 -3.78 -16.44 23.71
C ASP A 148 -4.44 -17.01 22.44
N SER A 149 -3.94 -18.14 21.90
CA SER A 149 -4.50 -18.76 20.67
C SER A 149 -5.95 -19.21 20.78
N THR A 150 -6.45 -19.41 22.00
CA THR A 150 -7.87 -19.73 22.24
C THR A 150 -8.75 -18.48 22.21
N LYS A 151 -8.20 -17.32 22.55
CA LYS A 151 -8.91 -16.03 22.60
C LYS A 151 -8.84 -15.31 21.25
N TYR A 152 -7.67 -15.35 20.61
CA TYR A 152 -7.43 -14.70 19.33
C TYR A 152 -7.17 -15.77 18.27
N PHE A 153 -8.02 -15.83 17.27
CA PHE A 153 -7.99 -16.90 16.27
C PHE A 153 -7.97 -16.39 14.82
N HIS A 154 -7.93 -15.07 14.60
CA HIS A 154 -7.88 -14.52 13.26
C HIS A 154 -6.59 -14.95 12.54
N SER A 155 -6.73 -15.41 11.30
CA SER A 155 -5.62 -16.01 10.54
C SER A 155 -4.43 -15.07 10.31
N ASP A 156 -4.69 -13.76 10.22
CA ASP A 156 -3.64 -12.76 10.02
C ASP A 156 -2.78 -12.52 11.25
N LEU A 157 -3.23 -12.95 12.44
CA LEU A 157 -2.45 -12.88 13.69
C LEU A 157 -1.57 -14.10 13.88
N TRP A 158 -1.97 -15.25 13.32
CA TRP A 158 -1.31 -16.52 13.50
C TRP A 158 -0.72 -16.95 12.17
N GLN A 159 0.58 -16.84 12.02
CA GLN A 159 1.26 -17.38 10.86
C GLN A 159 1.60 -18.86 11.08
N VAL A 160 1.27 -19.67 10.09
CA VAL A 160 1.62 -21.10 10.09
C VAL A 160 2.81 -21.25 9.16
N PRO A 161 3.98 -21.68 9.64
CA PRO A 161 5.10 -22.00 8.77
C PRO A 161 4.68 -23.06 7.74
N THR A 162 4.85 -22.77 6.47
CA THR A 162 4.43 -23.64 5.37
C THR A 162 5.33 -24.85 5.15
N PHE A 163 6.41 -25.01 5.89
CA PHE A 163 7.38 -26.07 5.72
C PHE A 163 7.60 -26.87 7.03
N GLY A 164 7.17 -28.13 7.03
CA GLY A 164 7.45 -29.12 8.05
C GLY A 164 6.21 -29.72 8.75
N ASN A 165 6.32 -30.98 9.20
CA ASN A 165 5.23 -31.79 9.76
C ASN A 165 4.69 -31.31 11.12
N SER A 166 5.06 -30.15 11.59
CA SER A 166 4.57 -29.56 12.86
C SER A 166 4.40 -28.06 12.68
N ALA A 167 3.33 -27.68 12.02
CA ALA A 167 2.95 -26.27 11.86
C ALA A 167 2.64 -25.69 13.25
N LYS A 168 3.62 -25.09 13.90
CA LYS A 168 3.45 -24.34 15.12
C LYS A 168 2.82 -23.00 14.77
N LYS A 169 1.63 -22.73 15.27
CA LYS A 169 1.04 -21.41 15.17
C LYS A 169 1.88 -20.43 16.02
N ILE A 170 2.36 -19.38 15.40
CA ILE A 170 3.11 -18.32 16.06
C ILE A 170 2.30 -17.03 15.93
N LEU A 171 2.03 -16.40 17.04
CA LEU A 171 1.35 -15.10 17.09
C LEU A 171 2.29 -14.02 16.59
N ASN A 172 1.85 -13.22 15.63
CA ASN A 172 2.59 -12.07 15.13
C ASN A 172 2.13 -10.78 15.84
N PRO A 173 2.86 -10.33 16.89
CA PRO A 173 2.43 -9.19 17.68
C PRO A 173 2.56 -7.85 16.96
N TYR A 174 3.43 -7.78 15.96
CA TYR A 174 3.64 -6.57 15.17
C TYR A 174 3.97 -6.87 13.71
N ASN A 175 3.66 -5.91 12.86
CA ASN A 175 4.15 -5.84 11.48
C ASN A 175 4.58 -4.39 11.20
N ARG A 176 5.81 -4.20 10.74
CA ARG A 176 6.42 -2.90 10.46
C ARG A 176 6.95 -2.87 9.06
N VAL A 177 6.71 -1.78 8.35
CA VAL A 177 7.20 -1.61 6.97
C VAL A 177 7.87 -0.26 6.83
N ALA A 178 9.11 -0.26 6.34
CA ALA A 178 9.84 0.95 5.96
C ALA A 178 9.91 1.04 4.43
N THR A 179 9.66 2.21 3.88
CA THR A 179 9.61 2.42 2.42
C THR A 179 10.35 3.69 2.03
N LEU A 180 11.11 3.61 0.96
CA LEU A 180 11.73 4.72 0.25
C LEU A 180 11.15 4.79 -1.15
N ASP A 181 10.60 5.94 -1.52
CA ASP A 181 10.11 6.24 -2.86
C ASP A 181 10.86 7.45 -3.43
N ILE A 182 11.25 7.38 -4.70
CA ILE A 182 11.92 8.47 -5.40
C ILE A 182 11.23 8.65 -6.75
N GLU A 183 10.77 9.86 -7.02
CA GLU A 183 10.21 10.23 -8.32
C GLU A 183 11.02 11.38 -8.90
N THR A 184 11.37 11.27 -10.18
CA THR A 184 12.07 12.35 -10.88
C THR A 184 11.37 12.70 -12.20
N ARG A 185 11.39 14.00 -12.53
CA ARG A 185 10.92 14.54 -13.80
C ARG A 185 11.91 15.54 -14.35
N SER A 186 12.13 15.48 -15.67
CA SER A 186 12.87 16.52 -16.35
C SER A 186 12.05 17.83 -16.42
N PRO A 187 12.71 18.98 -16.55
CA PRO A 187 12.02 20.28 -16.61
C PRO A 187 11.04 20.42 -17.78
N ASP A 188 11.24 19.69 -18.87
CA ASP A 188 10.40 19.64 -20.06
C ASP A 188 9.35 18.51 -20.00
N ASN A 189 9.25 17.78 -18.87
CA ASN A 189 8.38 16.62 -18.66
C ASN A 189 8.59 15.45 -19.64
N SER A 190 9.68 15.46 -20.42
CA SER A 190 9.93 14.38 -21.37
C SER A 190 10.44 13.10 -20.72
N TRP A 191 11.15 13.22 -19.60
CA TRP A 191 11.64 12.10 -18.81
C TRP A 191 10.88 12.00 -17.48
N TYR A 192 10.47 10.80 -17.14
CA TYR A 192 9.94 10.45 -15.83
C TYR A 192 10.60 9.16 -15.34
N SER A 193 11.01 9.13 -14.10
CA SER A 193 11.43 7.89 -13.45
C SER A 193 10.85 7.77 -12.06
N SER A 194 10.62 6.54 -11.64
CA SER A 194 10.19 6.17 -10.30
C SER A 194 11.01 5.00 -9.82
N LEU A 195 11.50 5.09 -8.59
CA LEU A 195 12.19 4.02 -7.86
C LEU A 195 11.50 3.84 -6.51
N TYR A 196 11.37 2.61 -6.06
CA TYR A 196 10.92 2.33 -4.71
C TYR A 196 11.68 1.15 -4.12
N TYR A 197 11.80 1.18 -2.81
CA TYR A 197 12.27 0.06 -2.00
C TYR A 197 11.45 0.00 -0.72
N SER A 198 10.97 -1.18 -0.36
CA SER A 198 10.19 -1.40 0.84
C SER A 198 10.62 -2.68 1.53
N GLN A 199 10.73 -2.65 2.86
CA GLN A 199 11.10 -3.80 3.66
C GLN A 199 10.14 -3.96 4.82
N SER A 200 9.63 -5.18 5.00
CA SER A 200 8.75 -5.55 6.11
C SER A 200 9.53 -6.23 7.23
N TYR A 201 9.07 -6.03 8.47
CA TYR A 201 9.66 -6.60 9.68
C TYR A 201 8.54 -7.15 10.56
N ASP A 202 8.63 -8.42 10.89
CA ASP A 202 7.78 -9.11 11.85
C ASP A 202 8.61 -10.16 12.62
N GLU A 203 8.02 -10.87 13.55
CA GLU A 203 8.75 -11.88 14.34
C GLU A 203 9.16 -13.10 13.53
N ILE A 204 8.48 -13.38 12.44
CA ILE A 204 8.57 -14.63 11.70
C ILE A 204 9.41 -14.49 10.45
N ASN A 205 9.13 -13.46 9.63
CA ASN A 205 9.73 -13.26 8.32
C ASN A 205 10.93 -12.32 8.41
N ARG A 206 12.10 -12.88 8.76
CA ARG A 206 13.33 -12.10 8.97
C ARG A 206 14.23 -12.01 7.75
N ASP A 207 14.00 -12.86 6.74
CA ASP A 207 14.77 -12.91 5.50
C ASP A 207 13.84 -12.81 4.28
N LEU A 208 14.36 -12.40 3.13
CA LEU A 208 13.61 -12.27 1.87
C LEU A 208 12.28 -11.51 2.02
N ASN A 209 12.29 -10.47 2.83
CA ASN A 209 11.15 -9.68 3.26
C ASN A 209 11.13 -8.28 2.65
N ALA A 210 11.74 -8.11 1.48
CA ALA A 210 11.80 -6.85 0.77
C ALA A 210 11.07 -6.91 -0.58
N THR A 211 10.68 -5.75 -1.05
CA THR A 211 10.22 -5.50 -2.41
C THR A 211 10.84 -4.22 -2.92
N GLY A 212 11.05 -4.13 -4.20
CA GLY A 212 11.59 -2.92 -4.79
C GLY A 212 11.54 -2.97 -6.30
N GLY A 213 11.78 -1.84 -6.90
CA GLY A 213 11.80 -1.74 -8.34
C GLY A 213 11.84 -0.31 -8.84
N GLY A 214 11.80 -0.18 -10.13
CA GLY A 214 11.77 1.12 -10.74
C GLY A 214 11.42 1.05 -12.20
N PHE A 215 11.02 2.17 -12.74
CA PHE A 215 10.85 2.34 -14.17
C PHE A 215 11.33 3.71 -14.63
N ILE A 216 11.63 3.79 -15.90
CA ILE A 216 11.96 5.01 -16.59
C ILE A 216 11.11 5.13 -17.86
N GLN A 217 10.67 6.34 -18.13
CA GLN A 217 9.83 6.67 -19.28
C GLN A 217 10.39 7.89 -19.99
N HIS A 218 10.43 7.83 -21.32
CA HIS A 218 10.67 8.98 -22.18
C HIS A 218 9.48 9.18 -23.11
N THR A 219 8.91 10.38 -23.10
CA THR A 219 7.72 10.72 -23.89
C THR A 219 7.98 11.96 -24.72
N LYS A 220 7.72 11.84 -26.00
CA LYS A 220 7.68 12.95 -26.96
C LYS A 220 6.36 12.88 -27.75
N ARG A 221 6.10 13.88 -28.58
CA ARG A 221 4.85 13.97 -29.36
C ARG A 221 4.58 12.70 -30.20
N ASN A 222 5.62 12.11 -30.76
CA ASN A 222 5.52 11.05 -31.76
C ASN A 222 5.87 9.66 -31.21
N TYR A 223 6.35 9.56 -29.98
CA TYR A 223 6.67 8.29 -29.36
C TYR A 223 6.69 8.34 -27.84
N GLN A 224 6.51 7.19 -27.25
CA GLN A 224 6.73 6.93 -25.84
C GLN A 224 7.51 5.62 -25.70
N ILE A 225 8.54 5.65 -24.90
CA ILE A 225 9.35 4.48 -24.55
C ILE A 225 9.38 4.41 -23.03
N PHE A 226 9.07 3.24 -22.47
CA PHE A 226 9.24 3.03 -21.05
C PHE A 226 9.62 1.58 -20.75
N GLY A 227 10.31 1.39 -19.65
CA GLY A 227 10.68 0.07 -19.17
C GLY A 227 11.04 0.09 -17.71
N GLY A 228 10.96 -1.06 -17.09
CA GLY A 228 11.22 -1.18 -15.67
C GLY A 228 11.36 -2.62 -15.21
N HIS A 229 11.70 -2.71 -13.93
CA HIS A 229 11.83 -3.97 -13.23
C HIS A 229 11.27 -3.84 -11.82
N THR A 230 10.56 -4.87 -11.37
CA THR A 230 10.09 -4.98 -9.98
C THR A 230 10.41 -6.36 -9.44
N ARG A 231 10.74 -6.42 -8.17
CA ARG A 231 10.98 -7.65 -7.43
C ARG A 231 10.17 -7.66 -6.15
N LEU A 232 9.36 -8.67 -5.96
CA LEU A 232 8.65 -8.98 -4.73
C LEU A 232 9.26 -10.25 -4.12
N GLN A 233 9.91 -10.15 -2.98
CA GLN A 233 10.46 -11.31 -2.28
C GLN A 233 9.35 -12.08 -1.56
N LYS A 234 9.54 -13.38 -1.39
CA LYS A 234 8.53 -14.33 -0.90
C LYS A 234 7.95 -14.01 0.47
N ASN A 235 8.73 -13.40 1.35
CA ASN A 235 8.35 -13.11 2.73
C ASN A 235 7.98 -11.63 2.96
N TYR A 236 7.97 -10.81 1.89
CA TYR A 236 7.48 -9.45 2.04
C TYR A 236 5.98 -9.45 2.33
N TYR A 237 5.61 -8.88 3.45
CA TYR A 237 4.22 -8.80 3.88
C TYR A 237 3.93 -7.51 4.65
N SER A 238 2.87 -6.81 4.28
CA SER A 238 2.33 -5.69 5.02
C SER A 238 0.91 -5.98 5.45
N GLU A 239 0.71 -6.18 6.74
CA GLU A 239 -0.63 -6.43 7.33
C GLU A 239 -1.55 -5.21 7.21
N THR A 240 -0.97 -4.01 7.13
CA THR A 240 -1.70 -2.76 6.92
C THR A 240 -1.74 -2.35 5.44
N GLY A 241 -1.09 -3.14 4.59
CA GLY A 241 -0.92 -2.84 3.18
C GLY A 241 -1.84 -3.62 2.25
N PHE A 242 -1.55 -3.50 0.97
CA PHE A 242 -2.20 -4.26 -0.09
C PHE A 242 -1.14 -4.88 -1.00
N VAL A 243 -0.98 -6.19 -0.90
CA VAL A 243 -0.05 -6.99 -1.70
C VAL A 243 -0.84 -8.11 -2.37
N PRO A 244 -1.44 -7.86 -3.55
CA PRO A 244 -2.41 -8.77 -4.17
C PRO A 244 -1.84 -10.15 -4.50
N ASN A 245 -0.53 -10.25 -4.68
CA ASN A 245 0.17 -11.50 -5.00
C ASN A 245 0.73 -12.23 -3.77
N HIS A 246 0.48 -11.71 -2.56
CA HIS A 246 0.99 -12.34 -1.35
C HIS A 246 0.43 -13.76 -1.17
N GLY A 247 1.32 -14.71 -0.88
CA GLY A 247 0.94 -16.13 -0.71
C GLY A 247 0.56 -16.87 -2.00
N VAL A 248 0.49 -16.20 -3.15
CA VAL A 248 0.19 -16.83 -4.44
C VAL A 248 1.45 -17.35 -5.12
N TYR A 249 2.55 -16.59 -4.98
CA TYR A 249 3.86 -16.95 -5.54
C TYR A 249 4.94 -16.87 -4.46
N PRO A 250 5.98 -17.72 -4.53
CA PRO A 250 7.11 -17.69 -3.59
C PRO A 250 8.02 -16.48 -3.74
N GLY A 251 7.68 -15.58 -4.62
CA GLY A 251 8.35 -14.36 -5.01
C GLY A 251 8.07 -14.08 -6.47
N VAL A 252 8.17 -12.85 -6.92
CA VAL A 252 7.93 -12.48 -8.32
C VAL A 252 8.93 -11.43 -8.75
N ASN A 253 9.59 -11.65 -9.88
CA ASN A 253 10.29 -10.62 -10.62
C ASN A 253 9.49 -10.32 -11.89
N ASN A 254 9.22 -9.06 -12.14
CA ASN A 254 8.57 -8.60 -13.35
C ASN A 254 9.47 -7.61 -14.07
N THR A 255 9.80 -7.89 -15.33
CA THR A 255 10.54 -6.98 -16.21
C THR A 255 9.65 -6.64 -17.37
N PHE A 256 9.47 -5.38 -17.65
CA PHE A 256 8.64 -4.91 -18.77
C PHE A 256 9.36 -3.85 -19.59
N PHE A 257 9.03 -3.81 -20.85
CA PHE A 257 9.51 -2.81 -21.81
C PHE A 257 8.45 -2.55 -22.85
N SER A 258 8.20 -1.28 -23.17
CA SER A 258 7.18 -0.89 -24.15
C SER A 258 7.65 0.29 -25.01
N ILE A 259 7.30 0.23 -26.26
CA ILE A 259 7.48 1.32 -27.25
C ILE A 259 6.14 1.58 -27.92
N TYR A 260 5.74 2.83 -27.93
CA TYR A 260 4.56 3.33 -28.66
C TYR A 260 5.01 4.37 -29.67
N GLY A 261 4.70 4.16 -30.95
CA GLY A 261 4.79 5.18 -31.97
C GLY A 261 3.46 5.93 -32.10
N THR A 262 3.47 7.19 -32.46
CA THR A 262 2.26 7.97 -32.74
C THR A 262 2.44 8.82 -33.98
N PHE A 263 1.58 8.60 -34.97
CA PHE A 263 1.50 9.37 -36.20
C PHE A 263 0.16 10.11 -36.22
N TYR A 264 0.19 11.31 -36.73
CA TYR A 264 -0.97 12.19 -36.91
C TYR A 264 -1.19 12.38 -38.41
N PRO A 265 -2.02 11.54 -39.10
CA PRO A 265 -2.27 11.68 -40.50
C PRO A 265 -2.91 13.03 -40.83
N LYS A 266 -2.42 13.68 -41.87
CA LYS A 266 -3.06 14.88 -42.42
C LYS A 266 -4.22 14.45 -43.33
N TYR A 267 -5.32 15.18 -43.27
CA TYR A 267 -6.48 14.96 -44.17
C TYR A 267 -7.13 13.57 -44.02
N SER A 268 -7.16 13.00 -42.81
CA SER A 268 -7.77 11.70 -42.52
C SER A 268 -8.84 11.83 -41.46
N ILE A 269 -9.82 10.95 -41.52
CA ILE A 269 -10.79 10.73 -40.42
C ILE A 269 -10.13 10.10 -39.17
N ILE A 270 -8.91 9.57 -39.35
CA ILE A 270 -8.12 8.99 -38.28
C ILE A 270 -7.33 10.10 -37.58
N ALA A 271 -7.64 10.38 -36.34
CA ALA A 271 -6.97 11.42 -35.55
C ALA A 271 -5.52 11.06 -35.18
N LYS A 272 -5.26 9.79 -34.86
CA LYS A 272 -3.92 9.26 -34.58
C LYS A 272 -3.85 7.75 -34.81
N MET A 273 -2.68 7.27 -35.18
CA MET A 273 -2.37 5.84 -35.32
C MET A 273 -0.89 5.60 -35.02
N GLY A 274 -0.51 4.36 -34.75
CA GLY A 274 0.91 4.01 -34.60
C GLY A 274 1.13 2.59 -34.09
N PRO A 275 2.36 2.07 -34.26
CA PRO A 275 2.74 0.76 -33.78
C PRO A 275 2.94 0.77 -32.26
N GLN A 276 2.74 -0.42 -31.68
CA GLN A 276 3.01 -0.70 -30.28
C GLN A 276 3.76 -2.01 -30.16
N LEU A 277 4.79 -2.04 -29.33
CA LEU A 277 5.50 -3.24 -28.92
C LEU A 277 5.52 -3.28 -27.41
N ASP A 278 5.03 -4.37 -26.82
CA ASP A 278 5.09 -4.64 -25.39
C ASP A 278 5.79 -5.97 -25.14
N LEU A 279 6.78 -5.93 -24.26
CA LEU A 279 7.47 -7.10 -23.74
C LEU A 279 7.27 -7.16 -22.24
N ASN A 280 6.84 -8.30 -21.74
CA ASN A 280 6.65 -8.53 -20.31
C ASN A 280 7.14 -9.93 -19.93
N MET A 281 8.05 -9.98 -18.98
CA MET A 281 8.63 -11.22 -18.47
C MET A 281 8.44 -11.30 -16.96
N ASN A 282 7.79 -12.36 -16.53
CA ASN A 282 7.64 -12.72 -15.12
C ASN A 282 8.48 -13.93 -14.82
N THR A 283 9.26 -13.87 -13.75
CA THR A 283 10.03 -15.01 -13.22
C THR A 283 9.76 -15.14 -11.72
N ILE A 284 9.85 -16.34 -11.23
CA ILE A 284 9.69 -16.69 -9.81
C ILE A 284 11.06 -16.85 -9.18
#